data_2ffcb078082b805bfdc628fe23aab8c0
#
_entry.id   2ffcb078082b805bfdc628fe23aab8c0
#
_cell.length_a   1.000
_cell.length_b   1.000
_cell.length_c   1.000
_cell.angle_alpha   90.00
_cell.angle_beta   90.00
_cell.angle_gamma   90.00
#
_symmetry.space_group_name_H-M   'P 1'
#
loop_
_entity.id
_entity.type
_entity.pdbx_description
1 polymer ?
#
loop_
_entity_poly.entity_id
_entity_poly.type
_entity_poly.pdbx_seq_one_letter_code
_entity_poly.pdbx_strand_id
1 'polypeptide(L)'
;FIGLGYNPSEMRQSGSGEGYDFLQAIKANDALEIIMIDPRYTDSMAGKEDNWFPIRPGTDAALAEGIAYEMISSGWVDSNSKNFLDKFCVGYDKDSLIKLKAEFQASGDPKKLAYVPYINPDDNYKDYILGEGTFSTKGPRTPSWAAKVCGISETNIKKIASKIMNARAPFIITGAGVNRHANGEQAMRSCYMLSFLTGKVGQPGVSNGALPSQGSLSNSGMSGLSNPVKESISFFTFPDAIERGHEMTARKDGIRGTADLDTPLGADLKAIFALNSNALINQHSDSNGIAKILEDDTKCEFIVVCDCWMTPSAKFADILLPDTSWLESNDLVNDSYASGIMGYLVAMKAAIDPLWECKSMYDMCALIADKMGKLGEYTEGKDEAGWLAELYEKTRTNSNNANAIPPLPSTYEEAQKQGVFRAFDGKATVALESYINGAGKVNTPSGKIEIFSLQMAQKGAEWEFNDEVKGDYISSIPMYQATWEGYEDDETSEDYPFQLMGYHTKGRTHSSYHNVPWLREAVEDAVWMNPGDAYKKGFTQGSKVLIWSKRGTIELPVRVTPRVAPGVLALGQGAWYTPDPSGRVGPSGHIIDIGGCINTLTRYQPSPFAKGNPQHTNRVQIASA
;
A
#
# COMPACT_ATOMS: atom_id res chain seq x y z
N PHE A 1 -20.06 -8.56 -5.78
CA PHE A 1 -18.86 -7.76 -5.56
C PHE A 1 -18.55 -7.68 -4.06
N ILE A 2 -17.31 -7.97 -3.65
CA ILE A 2 -16.86 -7.85 -2.25
C ILE A 2 -15.60 -6.99 -2.23
N GLY A 3 -15.65 -5.87 -1.52
CA GLY A 3 -14.51 -4.98 -1.28
C GLY A 3 -14.03 -5.07 0.17
N LEU A 4 -12.75 -5.36 0.37
CA LEU A 4 -12.08 -5.36 1.67
C LEU A 4 -11.14 -4.14 1.72
N GLY A 5 -11.42 -3.17 2.58
CA GLY A 5 -10.65 -1.93 2.66
C GLY A 5 -10.56 -1.18 1.32
N TYR A 6 -11.58 -1.32 0.45
CA TYR A 6 -11.61 -0.80 -0.91
C TYR A 6 -12.71 0.25 -1.07
N ASN A 7 -12.34 1.43 -1.56
CA ASN A 7 -13.25 2.57 -1.63
C ASN A 7 -13.11 3.35 -2.95
N PRO A 8 -13.66 2.84 -4.05
CA PRO A 8 -13.50 3.44 -5.38
C PRO A 8 -14.15 4.82 -5.54
N SER A 9 -15.14 5.16 -4.71
CA SER A 9 -15.81 6.46 -4.79
C SER A 9 -15.05 7.61 -4.15
N GLU A 10 -14.17 7.32 -3.18
CA GLU A 10 -13.32 8.32 -2.52
C GLU A 10 -11.86 8.23 -2.95
N MET A 11 -11.38 7.02 -3.25
CA MET A 11 -10.01 6.76 -3.64
C MET A 11 -9.87 6.93 -5.16
N ARG A 12 -9.10 7.91 -5.56
CA ARG A 12 -8.84 8.24 -6.96
C ARG A 12 -7.34 8.24 -7.24
N GLN A 13 -6.71 7.12 -7.06
CA GLN A 13 -5.32 6.95 -7.49
C GLN A 13 -5.27 7.18 -9.00
N SER A 14 -4.36 8.01 -9.47
CA SER A 14 -4.19 8.38 -10.87
C SER A 14 -5.33 9.16 -11.55
N GLY A 15 -6.30 9.68 -10.82
CA GLY A 15 -7.36 10.53 -11.37
C GLY A 15 -8.26 9.84 -12.38
N SER A 16 -8.32 8.52 -12.36
CA SER A 16 -8.97 7.68 -13.36
C SER A 16 -10.48 7.54 -13.19
N GLY A 17 -11.08 6.87 -14.15
CA GLY A 17 -12.51 6.59 -14.20
C GLY A 17 -13.00 5.49 -13.25
N GLU A 18 -12.15 4.92 -12.37
CA GLU A 18 -12.50 3.76 -11.55
C GLU A 18 -13.80 3.93 -10.75
N GLY A 19 -13.98 5.07 -10.08
CA GLY A 19 -15.22 5.38 -9.38
C GLY A 19 -16.42 5.52 -10.32
N TYR A 20 -16.21 6.06 -11.51
CA TYR A 20 -17.23 6.15 -12.54
C TYR A 20 -17.59 4.75 -13.06
N ASP A 21 -16.61 3.94 -13.40
CA ASP A 21 -16.81 2.58 -13.89
C ASP A 21 -17.54 1.71 -12.86
N PHE A 22 -17.18 1.85 -11.57
CA PHE A 22 -17.88 1.20 -10.47
C PHE A 22 -19.36 1.59 -10.42
N LEU A 23 -19.68 2.89 -10.54
CA LEU A 23 -21.05 3.37 -10.56
C LEU A 23 -21.81 2.91 -11.82
N GLN A 24 -21.15 2.87 -13.00
CA GLN A 24 -21.78 2.36 -14.22
C GLN A 24 -22.05 0.85 -14.11
N ALA A 25 -21.14 0.08 -13.54
CA ALA A 25 -21.34 -1.35 -13.31
C ALA A 25 -22.56 -1.62 -12.40
N ILE A 26 -22.73 -0.81 -11.35
CA ILE A 26 -23.90 -0.88 -10.47
C ILE A 26 -25.20 -0.59 -11.23
N LYS A 27 -25.20 0.47 -12.05
CA LYS A 27 -26.38 0.88 -12.83
C LYS A 27 -26.74 -0.11 -13.94
N ALA A 28 -25.74 -0.76 -14.51
CA ALA A 28 -25.92 -1.70 -15.63
C ALA A 28 -26.38 -3.09 -15.18
N ASN A 29 -26.33 -3.40 -13.88
CA ASN A 29 -26.62 -4.74 -13.39
C ASN A 29 -27.38 -4.71 -12.05
N ASP A 30 -28.71 -4.71 -12.13
CA ASP A 30 -29.60 -4.71 -10.95
C ASP A 30 -29.41 -5.95 -10.06
N ALA A 31 -28.86 -7.04 -10.59
CA ALA A 31 -28.56 -8.26 -9.84
C ALA A 31 -27.19 -8.20 -9.13
N LEU A 32 -26.41 -7.14 -9.29
CA LEU A 32 -25.13 -6.99 -8.65
C LEU A 32 -25.32 -6.70 -7.15
N GLU A 33 -24.95 -7.67 -6.33
CA GLU A 33 -24.87 -7.49 -4.88
C GLU A 33 -23.48 -6.95 -4.50
N ILE A 34 -23.46 -5.92 -3.67
CA ILE A 34 -22.22 -5.29 -3.18
C ILE A 34 -22.12 -5.49 -1.69
N ILE A 35 -20.97 -6.03 -1.25
CA ILE A 35 -20.59 -6.19 0.15
C ILE A 35 -19.30 -5.42 0.37
N MET A 36 -19.27 -4.54 1.36
CA MET A 36 -18.06 -3.80 1.74
C MET A 36 -17.68 -4.07 3.18
N ILE A 37 -16.43 -4.37 3.37
CA ILE A 37 -15.81 -4.70 4.66
C ILE A 37 -14.76 -3.61 4.92
N ASP A 38 -15.05 -2.71 5.85
CA ASP A 38 -14.21 -1.55 6.14
C ASP A 38 -14.57 -1.06 7.57
N PRO A 39 -13.61 -0.61 8.39
CA PRO A 39 -13.90 0.02 9.68
C PRO A 39 -14.75 1.29 9.56
N ARG A 40 -14.75 1.90 8.37
CA ARG A 40 -15.45 3.15 8.06
C ARG A 40 -16.52 2.93 6.99
N TYR A 41 -17.71 3.49 7.21
CA TYR A 41 -18.73 3.58 6.17
C TYR A 41 -18.33 4.64 5.14
N THR A 42 -17.95 4.19 3.95
CA THR A 42 -17.42 5.03 2.87
C THR A 42 -18.51 5.45 1.89
N ASP A 43 -18.22 6.43 1.04
CA ASP A 43 -19.16 6.88 0.01
C ASP A 43 -19.47 5.78 -1.04
N SER A 44 -18.61 4.78 -1.18
CA SER A 44 -18.87 3.60 -2.02
C SER A 44 -20.04 2.76 -1.53
N MET A 45 -20.44 2.93 -0.26
CA MET A 45 -21.55 2.23 0.38
C MET A 45 -22.84 3.05 0.46
N ALA A 46 -22.85 4.29 -0.02
CA ALA A 46 -23.99 5.18 0.11
C ALA A 46 -25.29 4.51 -0.38
N GLY A 47 -26.29 4.42 0.49
CA GLY A 47 -27.56 3.76 0.25
C GLY A 47 -27.54 2.22 0.27
N LYS A 48 -26.51 1.61 0.87
CA LYS A 48 -26.31 0.14 0.97
C LYS A 48 -25.85 -0.27 2.38
N GLU A 49 -26.41 0.33 3.39
CA GLU A 49 -26.02 0.20 4.80
C GLU A 49 -26.06 -1.25 5.30
N ASP A 50 -27.03 -2.04 4.83
CA ASP A 50 -27.22 -3.44 5.24
C ASP A 50 -26.10 -4.38 4.75
N ASN A 51 -25.27 -3.92 3.83
CA ASN A 51 -24.15 -4.66 3.28
C ASN A 51 -22.79 -4.07 3.65
N TRP A 52 -22.75 -3.14 4.60
CA TRP A 52 -21.54 -2.71 5.25
C TRP A 52 -21.27 -3.54 6.51
N PHE A 53 -20.09 -4.13 6.55
CA PHE A 53 -19.62 -4.92 7.69
C PHE A 53 -18.43 -4.21 8.33
N PRO A 54 -18.64 -3.48 9.44
CA PRO A 54 -17.54 -2.83 10.15
C PRO A 54 -16.60 -3.87 10.75
N ILE A 55 -15.35 -3.83 10.31
CA ILE A 55 -14.29 -4.73 10.76
C ILE A 55 -13.36 -4.01 11.73
N ARG A 56 -12.77 -4.71 12.68
CA ARG A 56 -11.66 -4.17 13.48
C ARG A 56 -10.42 -4.00 12.60
N PRO A 57 -9.74 -2.84 12.66
CA PRO A 57 -8.54 -2.59 11.85
C PRO A 57 -7.48 -3.69 11.99
N GLY A 58 -6.92 -4.15 10.86
CA GLY A 58 -5.83 -5.14 10.82
C GLY A 58 -6.25 -6.59 11.03
N THR A 59 -7.56 -6.90 10.97
CA THR A 59 -8.06 -8.27 11.19
C THR A 59 -8.70 -8.90 9.96
N ASP A 60 -8.45 -8.34 8.78
CA ASP A 60 -8.99 -8.82 7.49
C ASP A 60 -8.60 -10.27 7.20
N ALA A 61 -7.37 -10.66 7.54
CA ALA A 61 -6.93 -12.05 7.40
C ALA A 61 -7.78 -13.01 8.24
N ALA A 62 -8.11 -12.66 9.49
CA ALA A 62 -8.93 -13.52 10.35
C ALA A 62 -10.35 -13.70 9.78
N LEU A 63 -10.93 -12.64 9.20
CA LEU A 63 -12.21 -12.73 8.50
C LEU A 63 -12.11 -13.66 7.29
N ALA A 64 -11.07 -13.47 6.44
CA ALA A 64 -10.85 -14.28 5.25
C ALA A 64 -10.67 -15.76 5.60
N GLU A 65 -9.96 -16.08 6.68
CA GLU A 65 -9.76 -17.45 7.17
C GLU A 65 -11.04 -18.06 7.72
N GLY A 66 -11.89 -17.29 8.43
CA GLY A 66 -13.20 -17.76 8.86
C GLY A 66 -14.14 -18.09 7.69
N ILE A 67 -14.09 -17.29 6.62
CA ILE A 67 -14.81 -17.57 5.37
C ILE A 67 -14.22 -18.81 4.68
N ALA A 68 -12.90 -18.91 4.58
CA ALA A 68 -12.22 -20.07 4.00
C ALA A 68 -12.54 -21.37 4.75
N TYR A 69 -12.63 -21.31 6.08
CA TYR A 69 -13.03 -22.46 6.89
C TYR A 69 -14.42 -22.99 6.48
N GLU A 70 -15.43 -22.13 6.35
CA GLU A 70 -16.78 -22.55 5.90
C GLU A 70 -16.74 -23.20 4.52
N MET A 71 -15.97 -22.63 3.58
CA MET A 71 -15.84 -23.18 2.24
C MET A 71 -15.15 -24.55 2.22
N ILE A 72 -14.12 -24.75 3.03
CA ILE A 72 -13.31 -25.98 3.07
C ILE A 72 -14.01 -27.06 3.89
N SER A 73 -14.43 -26.74 5.13
CA SER A 73 -15.02 -27.72 6.06
C SER A 73 -16.38 -28.28 5.60
N SER A 74 -17.12 -27.50 4.80
CA SER A 74 -18.35 -27.97 4.16
C SER A 74 -18.14 -28.95 2.99
N GLY A 75 -16.89 -29.18 2.56
CA GLY A 75 -16.55 -29.96 1.37
C GLY A 75 -16.82 -29.23 0.05
N TRP A 76 -17.22 -27.96 0.09
CA TRP A 76 -17.54 -27.20 -1.11
C TRP A 76 -16.31 -27.02 -2.01
N VAL A 77 -15.13 -26.70 -1.44
CA VAL A 77 -13.87 -26.54 -2.18
C VAL A 77 -13.49 -27.85 -2.87
N ASP A 78 -13.54 -28.96 -2.18
CA ASP A 78 -13.21 -30.29 -2.73
C ASP A 78 -14.12 -30.65 -3.92
N SER A 79 -15.40 -30.26 -3.87
CA SER A 79 -16.39 -30.55 -4.92
C SER A 79 -16.33 -29.58 -6.10
N ASN A 80 -15.95 -28.30 -5.92
CA ASN A 80 -16.10 -27.27 -6.93
C ASN A 80 -14.78 -26.68 -7.44
N SER A 81 -13.72 -26.67 -6.62
CA SER A 81 -12.49 -25.91 -6.88
C SER A 81 -11.23 -26.77 -6.90
N LYS A 82 -11.28 -28.01 -6.41
CA LYS A 82 -10.10 -28.86 -6.24
C LYS A 82 -9.30 -29.03 -7.53
N ASN A 83 -9.98 -29.26 -8.66
CA ASN A 83 -9.34 -29.39 -9.96
C ASN A 83 -8.56 -28.14 -10.38
N PHE A 84 -9.09 -26.95 -10.07
CA PHE A 84 -8.40 -25.69 -10.33
C PHE A 84 -7.16 -25.56 -9.45
N LEU A 85 -7.29 -25.83 -8.15
CA LEU A 85 -6.19 -25.74 -7.18
C LEU A 85 -5.06 -26.71 -7.53
N ASP A 86 -5.38 -27.96 -7.89
CA ASP A 86 -4.38 -28.97 -8.27
C ASP A 86 -3.63 -28.61 -9.55
N LYS A 87 -4.33 -28.04 -10.52
CA LYS A 87 -3.76 -27.73 -11.83
C LYS A 87 -2.92 -26.45 -11.79
N PHE A 88 -3.43 -25.40 -11.17
CA PHE A 88 -2.88 -24.06 -11.29
C PHE A 88 -2.19 -23.53 -10.03
N CYS A 89 -2.42 -24.14 -8.87
CA CYS A 89 -1.86 -23.70 -7.61
C CYS A 89 -0.91 -24.72 -7.00
N VAL A 90 -0.18 -24.30 -5.96
CA VAL A 90 0.64 -25.16 -5.10
C VAL A 90 0.58 -24.67 -3.66
N GLY A 91 0.54 -25.61 -2.70
CA GLY A 91 0.50 -25.29 -1.26
C GLY A 91 -0.90 -25.21 -0.66
N TYR A 92 -1.94 -25.55 -1.44
CA TYR A 92 -3.28 -25.68 -0.87
C TYR A 92 -3.35 -26.85 0.12
N ASP A 93 -2.83 -28.02 -0.26
CA ASP A 93 -2.80 -29.23 0.57
C ASP A 93 -1.40 -29.87 0.59
N LYS A 94 -1.24 -30.84 1.47
CA LYS A 94 0.01 -31.59 1.66
C LYS A 94 0.49 -32.29 0.39
N ASP A 95 -0.43 -32.88 -0.38
CA ASP A 95 -0.09 -33.64 -1.59
C ASP A 95 0.53 -32.76 -2.67
N SER A 96 0.05 -31.52 -2.82
CA SER A 96 0.59 -30.55 -3.78
C SER A 96 2.05 -30.19 -3.47
N LEU A 97 2.42 -30.08 -2.19
CA LEU A 97 3.78 -29.79 -1.75
C LEU A 97 4.70 -31.00 -1.85
N ILE A 98 4.20 -32.23 -1.56
CA ILE A 98 4.95 -33.47 -1.79
C ILE A 98 5.33 -33.60 -3.27
N LYS A 99 4.37 -33.38 -4.18
CA LYS A 99 4.62 -33.40 -5.63
C LYS A 99 5.64 -32.33 -6.06
N LEU A 100 5.47 -31.09 -5.60
CA LEU A 100 6.40 -30.00 -5.90
C LEU A 100 7.82 -30.33 -5.46
N LYS A 101 7.98 -30.82 -4.22
CA LYS A 101 9.29 -31.20 -3.68
C LYS A 101 9.97 -32.27 -4.53
N ALA A 102 9.22 -33.32 -4.90
CA ALA A 102 9.72 -34.40 -5.76
C ALA A 102 10.09 -33.89 -7.16
N GLU A 103 9.25 -33.04 -7.77
CA GLU A 103 9.54 -32.41 -9.07
C GLU A 103 10.82 -31.57 -9.03
N PHE A 104 11.02 -30.79 -7.96
CA PHE A 104 12.21 -29.95 -7.80
C PHE A 104 13.47 -30.79 -7.60
N GLN A 105 13.39 -31.85 -6.79
CA GLN A 105 14.49 -32.80 -6.59
C GLN A 105 14.92 -33.50 -7.89
N ALA A 106 13.94 -33.84 -8.73
CA ALA A 106 14.18 -34.53 -10.00
C ALA A 106 14.60 -33.58 -11.15
N SER A 107 14.45 -32.26 -10.98
CA SER A 107 14.61 -31.31 -12.10
C SER A 107 16.06 -31.13 -12.58
N GLY A 108 17.04 -31.35 -11.71
CA GLY A 108 18.45 -31.02 -11.99
C GLY A 108 18.73 -29.50 -12.12
N ASP A 109 17.74 -28.64 -11.98
CA ASP A 109 17.87 -27.19 -12.07
C ASP A 109 18.37 -26.61 -10.72
N PRO A 110 19.58 -26.01 -10.66
CA PRO A 110 20.11 -25.46 -9.41
C PRO A 110 19.20 -24.43 -8.75
N LYS A 111 18.43 -23.64 -9.54
CA LYS A 111 17.48 -22.65 -9.00
C LYS A 111 16.32 -23.30 -8.27
N LYS A 112 15.83 -24.42 -8.79
CA LYS A 112 14.76 -25.20 -8.14
C LYS A 112 15.28 -25.99 -6.95
N LEU A 113 16.45 -26.61 -7.09
CA LEU A 113 17.09 -27.36 -6.02
C LEU A 113 17.36 -26.50 -4.78
N ALA A 114 17.66 -25.22 -4.95
CA ALA A 114 17.88 -24.27 -3.86
C ALA A 114 16.64 -24.11 -2.95
N TYR A 115 15.43 -24.33 -3.47
CA TYR A 115 14.20 -24.24 -2.66
C TYR A 115 13.82 -25.54 -1.95
N VAL A 116 14.37 -26.69 -2.34
CA VAL A 116 14.00 -28.01 -1.78
C VAL A 116 14.08 -28.08 -0.24
N PRO A 117 15.11 -27.50 0.42
CA PRO A 117 15.21 -27.50 1.89
C PRO A 117 14.05 -26.79 2.59
N TYR A 118 13.45 -25.79 1.94
CA TYR A 118 12.39 -24.94 2.51
C TYR A 118 10.98 -25.46 2.22
N ILE A 119 10.83 -26.48 1.37
CA ILE A 119 9.52 -27.10 1.10
C ILE A 119 9.16 -28.05 2.23
N ASN A 120 8.27 -27.62 3.12
CA ASN A 120 7.69 -28.46 4.16
C ASN A 120 6.24 -28.81 3.79
N PRO A 121 5.92 -30.08 3.45
CA PRO A 121 4.55 -30.50 3.12
C PRO A 121 3.53 -30.29 4.23
N ASP A 122 3.97 -30.25 5.48
CA ASP A 122 3.09 -30.04 6.64
C ASP A 122 2.67 -28.56 6.81
N ASP A 123 3.31 -27.63 6.11
CA ASP A 123 2.96 -26.21 6.12
C ASP A 123 2.01 -25.87 4.96
N ASN A 124 0.87 -26.57 4.87
CA ASN A 124 -0.12 -26.33 3.83
C ASN A 124 -1.34 -25.57 4.35
N TYR A 125 -2.03 -24.87 3.44
CA TYR A 125 -3.12 -23.98 3.77
C TYR A 125 -4.36 -24.70 4.32
N LYS A 126 -4.71 -25.89 3.76
CA LYS A 126 -5.89 -26.65 4.17
C LYS A 126 -5.77 -27.09 5.63
N ASP A 127 -4.64 -27.71 6.02
CA ASP A 127 -4.39 -28.14 7.39
C ASP A 127 -4.37 -26.95 8.36
N TYR A 128 -3.79 -25.81 7.94
CA TYR A 128 -3.81 -24.59 8.73
C TYR A 128 -5.23 -24.10 9.01
N ILE A 129 -6.08 -24.01 8.00
CA ILE A 129 -7.47 -23.54 8.16
C ILE A 129 -8.29 -24.52 9.02
N LEU A 130 -8.11 -25.82 8.84
CA LEU A 130 -8.83 -26.84 9.62
C LEU A 130 -8.26 -27.06 11.03
N GLY A 131 -7.08 -26.53 11.33
CA GLY A 131 -6.39 -26.75 12.59
C GLY A 131 -5.90 -28.17 12.73
N GLU A 132 -5.40 -28.78 11.66
CA GLU A 132 -4.92 -30.16 11.58
C GLU A 132 -3.38 -30.19 11.51
N GLY A 133 -2.80 -31.39 11.63
CA GLY A 133 -1.35 -31.60 11.52
C GLY A 133 -0.54 -30.74 12.49
N THR A 134 0.47 -30.07 11.98
CA THR A 134 1.34 -29.14 12.74
C THR A 134 0.60 -27.92 13.30
N PHE A 135 -0.57 -27.61 12.76
CA PHE A 135 -1.40 -26.48 13.19
C PHE A 135 -2.45 -26.84 14.25
N SER A 136 -2.48 -28.09 14.75
CA SER A 136 -3.45 -28.55 15.77
C SER A 136 -3.42 -27.68 17.05
N THR A 137 -2.27 -27.16 17.45
CA THR A 137 -2.12 -26.28 18.61
C THR A 137 -2.71 -24.88 18.38
N LYS A 138 -2.78 -24.43 17.12
CA LYS A 138 -3.42 -23.16 16.76
C LYS A 138 -4.93 -23.27 16.67
N GLY A 139 -5.47 -24.49 16.54
CA GLY A 139 -6.88 -24.79 16.37
C GLY A 139 -7.48 -24.32 15.03
N PRO A 140 -8.71 -24.74 14.72
CA PRO A 140 -9.39 -24.42 13.46
C PRO A 140 -9.79 -22.94 13.37
N ARG A 141 -9.75 -22.40 12.17
CA ARG A 141 -10.09 -21.00 11.85
C ARG A 141 -11.59 -20.81 11.66
N THR A 142 -12.39 -21.28 12.62
CA THR A 142 -13.85 -21.26 12.53
C THR A 142 -14.41 -19.84 12.42
N PRO A 143 -15.63 -19.66 11.86
CA PRO A 143 -16.33 -18.38 11.90
C PRO A 143 -16.52 -17.82 13.31
N SER A 144 -16.67 -18.66 14.31
CA SER A 144 -16.75 -18.26 15.71
C SER A 144 -15.43 -17.68 16.23
N TRP A 145 -14.29 -18.30 15.87
CA TRP A 145 -12.98 -17.73 16.15
C TRP A 145 -12.78 -16.39 15.42
N ALA A 146 -13.06 -16.35 14.12
CA ALA A 146 -12.92 -15.15 13.32
C ALA A 146 -13.78 -13.99 13.85
N ALA A 147 -15.00 -14.26 14.29
CA ALA A 147 -15.90 -13.27 14.88
C ALA A 147 -15.32 -12.62 16.14
N LYS A 148 -14.65 -13.39 16.99
CA LYS A 148 -13.99 -12.84 18.19
C LYS A 148 -12.86 -11.88 17.82
N VAL A 149 -12.09 -12.19 16.79
CA VAL A 149 -10.96 -11.37 16.34
C VAL A 149 -11.44 -10.14 15.55
N CYS A 150 -12.23 -10.33 14.49
CA CYS A 150 -12.56 -9.27 13.56
C CYS A 150 -13.78 -8.41 13.94
N GLY A 151 -14.62 -8.88 14.88
CA GLY A 151 -15.81 -8.15 15.33
C GLY A 151 -17.04 -8.33 14.45
N ILE A 152 -16.95 -8.97 13.30
CA ILE A 152 -18.08 -9.33 12.45
C ILE A 152 -18.70 -10.63 12.99
N SER A 153 -20.03 -10.67 13.17
CA SER A 153 -20.70 -11.82 13.78
C SER A 153 -20.51 -13.10 12.98
N GLU A 154 -20.46 -14.25 13.66
CA GLU A 154 -20.38 -15.57 13.04
C GLU A 154 -21.44 -15.76 11.95
N THR A 155 -22.67 -15.33 12.20
CA THR A 155 -23.77 -15.39 11.22
C THR A 155 -23.44 -14.61 9.96
N ASN A 156 -22.86 -13.42 10.08
CA ASN A 156 -22.49 -12.62 8.93
C ASN A 156 -21.30 -13.21 8.17
N ILE A 157 -20.31 -13.79 8.86
CA ILE A 157 -19.19 -14.49 8.22
C ILE A 157 -19.71 -15.67 7.38
N LYS A 158 -20.61 -16.49 7.93
CA LYS A 158 -21.27 -17.59 7.20
C LYS A 158 -22.12 -17.09 6.04
N LYS A 159 -22.83 -15.96 6.21
CA LYS A 159 -23.59 -15.30 5.14
C LYS A 159 -22.67 -14.90 3.99
N ILE A 160 -21.53 -14.26 4.26
CA ILE A 160 -20.55 -13.86 3.24
C ILE A 160 -19.98 -15.09 2.53
N ALA A 161 -19.57 -16.12 3.27
CA ALA A 161 -19.09 -17.39 2.70
C ALA A 161 -20.12 -18.00 1.75
N SER A 162 -21.39 -18.10 2.17
CA SER A 162 -22.49 -18.60 1.33
C SER A 162 -22.67 -17.77 0.06
N LYS A 163 -22.57 -16.44 0.14
CA LYS A 163 -22.64 -15.54 -1.03
C LYS A 163 -21.49 -15.81 -2.03
N ILE A 164 -20.26 -16.01 -1.55
CA ILE A 164 -19.12 -16.36 -2.40
C ILE A 164 -19.34 -17.70 -3.09
N MET A 165 -19.73 -18.73 -2.35
CA MET A 165 -19.96 -20.08 -2.87
C MET A 165 -21.04 -20.12 -3.95
N ASN A 166 -22.10 -19.33 -3.80
CA ASN A 166 -23.25 -19.31 -4.71
C ASN A 166 -23.12 -18.29 -5.85
N ALA A 167 -22.15 -17.38 -5.81
CA ALA A 167 -21.95 -16.39 -6.85
C ALA A 167 -21.51 -17.04 -8.17
N ARG A 168 -22.14 -16.62 -9.28
CA ARG A 168 -21.71 -17.02 -10.62
C ARG A 168 -20.32 -16.48 -10.95
N ALA A 169 -20.09 -15.20 -10.69
CA ALA A 169 -18.84 -14.50 -10.91
C ALA A 169 -18.49 -13.67 -9.66
N PRO A 170 -17.83 -14.27 -8.65
CA PRO A 170 -17.43 -13.56 -7.45
C PRO A 170 -16.26 -12.60 -7.78
N PHE A 171 -16.50 -11.31 -7.66
CA PHE A 171 -15.47 -10.29 -7.78
C PHE A 171 -15.08 -9.84 -6.37
N ILE A 172 -13.94 -10.31 -5.90
CA ILE A 172 -13.39 -10.00 -4.56
C ILE A 172 -12.17 -9.14 -4.76
N ILE A 173 -12.13 -7.96 -4.12
CA ILE A 173 -11.04 -7.01 -4.28
C ILE A 173 -10.55 -6.54 -2.92
N THR A 174 -9.24 -6.43 -2.78
CA THR A 174 -8.58 -5.94 -1.58
C THR A 174 -7.96 -4.58 -1.87
N GLY A 175 -8.37 -3.58 -1.12
CA GLY A 175 -7.82 -2.23 -1.23
C GLY A 175 -6.45 -2.09 -0.57
N ALA A 176 -5.74 -1.02 -0.91
CA ALA A 176 -4.40 -0.74 -0.39
C ALA A 176 -4.39 -0.35 1.12
N GLY A 177 -5.54 -0.25 1.78
CA GLY A 177 -5.62 -0.07 3.24
C GLY A 177 -5.19 -1.31 4.02
N VAL A 178 -5.52 -2.50 3.51
CA VAL A 178 -5.26 -3.79 4.18
C VAL A 178 -3.75 -4.07 4.31
N ASN A 179 -2.95 -3.74 3.30
CA ASN A 179 -1.49 -3.97 3.33
C ASN A 179 -0.70 -2.95 4.17
N ARG A 180 -1.35 -1.89 4.67
CA ARG A 180 -0.69 -0.85 5.48
C ARG A 180 -0.80 -1.09 6.98
N HIS A 181 -1.14 -2.30 7.36
CA HIS A 181 -1.06 -2.81 8.73
C HIS A 181 0.25 -3.56 8.98
N ALA A 182 0.60 -3.76 10.23
CA ALA A 182 1.66 -4.70 10.60
C ALA A 182 1.28 -6.09 10.03
N ASN A 183 2.21 -6.77 9.40
CA ASN A 183 1.95 -8.00 8.63
C ASN A 183 0.88 -7.86 7.52
N GLY A 184 0.73 -6.67 6.94
CA GLY A 184 -0.22 -6.40 5.87
C GLY A 184 0.00 -7.28 4.64
N GLU A 185 1.24 -7.71 4.37
CA GLU A 185 1.59 -8.67 3.33
C GLU A 185 0.82 -10.00 3.50
N GLN A 186 0.72 -10.50 4.74
CA GLN A 186 -0.02 -11.71 5.03
C GLN A 186 -1.53 -11.49 4.96
N ALA A 187 -2.01 -10.33 5.42
CA ALA A 187 -3.41 -9.98 5.33
C ALA A 187 -3.90 -9.93 3.87
N MET A 188 -3.13 -9.32 2.97
CA MET A 188 -3.44 -9.30 1.53
C MET A 188 -3.50 -10.72 0.96
N ARG A 189 -2.52 -11.57 1.26
CA ARG A 189 -2.48 -12.96 0.79
C ARG A 189 -3.70 -13.76 1.28
N SER A 190 -4.08 -13.61 2.55
CA SER A 190 -5.27 -14.28 3.12
C SER A 190 -6.56 -13.81 2.41
N CYS A 191 -6.69 -12.53 2.09
CA CYS A 191 -7.82 -12.02 1.34
C CYS A 191 -7.84 -12.55 -0.11
N TYR A 192 -6.68 -12.64 -0.77
CA TYR A 192 -6.58 -13.18 -2.14
C TYR A 192 -6.99 -14.66 -2.22
N MET A 193 -6.77 -15.42 -1.14
CA MET A 193 -7.20 -16.82 -1.09
C MET A 193 -8.68 -17.00 -1.35
N LEU A 194 -9.54 -16.06 -0.95
CA LEU A 194 -10.97 -16.14 -1.20
C LEU A 194 -11.30 -16.24 -2.70
N SER A 195 -10.57 -15.53 -3.55
CA SER A 195 -10.72 -15.62 -5.00
C SER A 195 -10.27 -16.99 -5.54
N PHE A 196 -9.10 -17.48 -5.12
CA PHE A 196 -8.55 -18.76 -5.58
C PHE A 196 -9.38 -19.97 -5.11
N LEU A 197 -9.90 -19.91 -3.88
CA LEU A 197 -10.78 -20.95 -3.34
C LEU A 197 -12.10 -21.09 -4.13
N THR A 198 -12.50 -20.08 -4.93
CA THR A 198 -13.67 -20.23 -5.81
C THR A 198 -13.44 -21.17 -6.99
N GLY A 199 -12.18 -21.38 -7.40
CA GLY A 199 -11.82 -22.12 -8.60
C GLY A 199 -12.22 -21.44 -9.92
N LYS A 200 -12.66 -20.17 -9.88
CA LYS A 200 -13.23 -19.44 -11.02
C LYS A 200 -12.31 -18.36 -11.60
N VAL A 201 -11.13 -18.13 -11.01
CA VAL A 201 -10.15 -17.17 -11.54
C VAL A 201 -9.78 -17.52 -12.99
N GLY A 202 -9.67 -16.52 -13.84
CA GLY A 202 -9.51 -16.69 -15.29
C GLY A 202 -10.82 -16.65 -16.06
N GLN A 203 -11.96 -16.44 -15.38
CA GLN A 203 -13.26 -16.24 -16.01
C GLN A 203 -13.68 -14.77 -15.98
N PRO A 204 -14.44 -14.29 -16.99
CA PRO A 204 -14.95 -12.92 -17.00
C PRO A 204 -15.78 -12.59 -15.75
N GLY A 205 -15.49 -11.43 -15.15
CA GLY A 205 -16.16 -10.95 -13.94
C GLY A 205 -15.63 -11.54 -12.63
N VAL A 206 -14.59 -12.37 -12.68
CA VAL A 206 -13.91 -12.92 -11.49
C VAL A 206 -12.55 -12.25 -11.31
N SER A 207 -12.27 -11.77 -10.11
CA SER A 207 -10.98 -11.19 -9.76
C SER A 207 -10.01 -12.25 -9.23
N ASN A 208 -8.73 -11.86 -9.12
CA ASN A 208 -7.70 -12.62 -8.38
C ASN A 208 -7.45 -12.08 -6.96
N GLY A 209 -8.28 -11.14 -6.50
CA GLY A 209 -8.16 -10.47 -5.20
C GLY A 209 -7.37 -9.15 -5.22
N ALA A 210 -6.48 -8.97 -6.18
CA ALA A 210 -5.65 -7.78 -6.29
C ALA A 210 -6.42 -6.58 -6.88
N LEU A 211 -5.89 -5.37 -6.62
CA LEU A 211 -6.36 -4.16 -7.30
C LEU A 211 -6.20 -4.32 -8.81
N PRO A 212 -7.21 -3.97 -9.61
CA PRO A 212 -7.07 -3.96 -11.04
C PRO A 212 -6.08 -2.86 -11.43
N SER A 213 -5.20 -3.17 -12.37
CA SER A 213 -4.31 -2.22 -13.01
C SER A 213 -4.48 -2.40 -14.51
N GLN A 214 -4.94 -1.38 -15.19
CA GLN A 214 -5.10 -1.37 -16.64
C GLN A 214 -4.77 0.02 -17.14
N GLY A 215 -3.60 0.16 -17.77
CA GLY A 215 -3.25 1.31 -18.60
C GLY A 215 -3.38 0.91 -20.06
N SER A 216 -3.99 1.75 -20.86
CA SER A 216 -4.15 1.50 -22.29
C SER A 216 -3.21 2.35 -23.15
N LEU A 217 -2.75 3.48 -22.64
CA LEU A 217 -1.72 4.31 -23.27
C LEU A 217 -0.44 4.32 -22.45
N SER A 218 0.68 4.29 -23.14
CA SER A 218 2.02 4.24 -22.53
C SER A 218 2.78 5.51 -22.89
N ASN A 219 3.48 6.12 -21.94
CA ASN A 219 4.52 7.10 -22.22
C ASN A 219 5.89 6.45 -22.17
N SER A 220 6.84 7.03 -22.88
CA SER A 220 8.25 6.66 -22.78
C SER A 220 8.94 7.55 -21.76
N GLY A 221 9.76 6.97 -20.91
CA GLY A 221 10.61 7.69 -19.96
C GLY A 221 12.06 7.74 -20.40
N MET A 222 12.84 8.62 -19.78
CA MET A 222 14.29 8.66 -19.94
C MET A 222 14.93 7.36 -19.44
N SER A 223 15.90 6.84 -20.14
CA SER A 223 16.71 5.73 -19.65
C SER A 223 17.65 6.21 -18.55
N GLY A 224 17.61 5.58 -17.40
CA GLY A 224 18.58 5.86 -16.34
C GLY A 224 19.99 5.41 -16.73
N LEU A 225 20.99 6.12 -16.23
CA LEU A 225 22.38 5.68 -16.29
C LEU A 225 22.59 4.44 -15.41
N SER A 226 23.63 3.66 -15.70
CA SER A 226 23.99 2.51 -14.87
C SER A 226 24.44 2.97 -13.49
N ASN A 227 23.73 2.55 -12.45
CA ASN A 227 24.17 2.78 -11.08
C ASN A 227 25.24 1.75 -10.69
N PRO A 228 26.48 2.18 -10.35
CA PRO A 228 27.52 1.26 -9.90
C PRO A 228 27.22 0.69 -8.50
N VAL A 229 26.46 1.39 -7.66
CA VAL A 229 26.07 0.94 -6.32
C VAL A 229 24.96 -0.08 -6.46
N LYS A 230 25.17 -1.27 -5.91
CA LYS A 230 24.24 -2.39 -5.98
C LYS A 230 23.39 -2.49 -4.72
N GLU A 231 23.92 -2.04 -3.62
CA GLU A 231 23.26 -2.06 -2.32
C GLU A 231 22.10 -1.08 -2.30
N SER A 232 21.00 -1.52 -1.70
CA SER A 232 19.83 -0.68 -1.47
C SER A 232 19.11 -1.07 -0.19
N ILE A 233 18.52 -0.08 0.45
CA ILE A 233 17.67 -0.24 1.64
C ILE A 233 16.20 -0.02 1.26
N SER A 234 15.29 -0.46 2.13
CA SER A 234 13.91 0.03 2.05
C SER A 234 13.90 1.53 2.31
N PHE A 235 13.10 2.25 1.54
CA PHE A 235 12.88 3.68 1.75
C PHE A 235 12.42 3.98 3.21
N PHE A 236 11.68 3.05 3.83
CA PHE A 236 11.18 3.21 5.19
C PHE A 236 12.22 2.90 6.28
N THR A 237 13.42 2.47 5.92
CA THR A 237 14.50 2.19 6.89
C THR A 237 15.66 3.17 6.78
N PHE A 238 15.49 4.33 6.14
CA PHE A 238 16.54 5.33 6.07
C PHE A 238 16.95 5.88 7.46
N PRO A 239 16.04 6.01 8.45
CA PRO A 239 16.46 6.43 9.80
C PRO A 239 17.44 5.45 10.45
N ASP A 240 17.19 4.15 10.31
CA ASP A 240 18.13 3.11 10.73
C ASP A 240 19.46 3.23 9.99
N ALA A 241 19.41 3.50 8.68
CA ALA A 241 20.64 3.64 7.88
C ALA A 241 21.45 4.90 8.24
N ILE A 242 20.83 5.96 8.76
CA ILE A 242 21.52 7.10 9.33
C ILE A 242 22.23 6.71 10.63
N GLU A 243 21.56 6.00 11.53
CA GLU A 243 22.07 5.71 12.87
C GLU A 243 23.04 4.53 12.91
N ARG A 244 22.84 3.49 12.09
CA ARG A 244 23.57 2.22 12.14
C ARG A 244 23.71 1.52 10.77
N GLY A 245 23.73 2.29 9.69
CA GLY A 245 23.87 1.75 8.34
C GLY A 245 25.03 0.78 8.18
N HIS A 246 26.17 1.07 8.82
CA HIS A 246 27.37 0.24 8.80
C HIS A 246 27.18 -1.17 9.41
N GLU A 247 26.12 -1.40 10.19
CA GLU A 247 25.77 -2.70 10.79
C GLU A 247 24.61 -3.41 10.09
N MET A 248 23.85 -2.70 9.23
CA MET A 248 22.65 -3.23 8.61
C MET A 248 22.99 -4.35 7.63
N THR A 249 22.25 -5.46 7.68
CA THR A 249 22.45 -6.63 6.83
C THR A 249 21.16 -7.05 6.09
N ALA A 250 21.30 -7.88 5.05
CA ALA A 250 20.15 -8.45 4.38
C ALA A 250 19.33 -9.35 5.31
N ARG A 251 20.00 -10.09 6.21
CA ARG A 251 19.37 -11.00 7.17
C ARG A 251 18.47 -10.29 8.19
N LYS A 252 18.91 -9.17 8.73
CA LYS A 252 18.18 -8.42 9.79
C LYS A 252 17.29 -7.33 9.20
N ASP A 253 17.82 -6.58 8.23
CA ASP A 253 17.24 -5.32 7.78
C ASP A 253 16.66 -5.40 6.37
N GLY A 254 16.83 -6.53 5.68
CA GLY A 254 16.31 -6.73 4.34
C GLY A 254 17.05 -5.93 3.26
N ILE A 255 18.31 -5.57 3.48
CA ILE A 255 19.15 -4.92 2.47
C ILE A 255 19.24 -5.80 1.22
N ARG A 256 19.30 -5.18 0.06
CA ARG A 256 19.47 -5.86 -1.22
C ARG A 256 20.81 -5.50 -1.84
N GLY A 257 21.33 -6.39 -2.69
CA GLY A 257 22.54 -6.14 -3.48
C GLY A 257 23.85 -6.43 -2.76
N THR A 258 23.85 -6.82 -1.50
CA THR A 258 25.02 -7.30 -0.76
C THR A 258 25.49 -8.67 -1.28
N ALA A 259 26.76 -9.03 -1.02
CA ALA A 259 27.36 -10.29 -1.49
C ALA A 259 26.66 -11.52 -0.90
N ASP A 260 26.24 -11.45 0.36
CA ASP A 260 25.49 -12.49 1.07
C ASP A 260 24.56 -11.85 2.12
N LEU A 261 23.88 -12.68 2.91
CA LEU A 261 22.90 -12.22 3.92
C LEU A 261 23.53 -11.49 5.10
N ASP A 262 24.81 -11.73 5.39
CA ASP A 262 25.51 -11.23 6.56
C ASP A 262 26.50 -10.09 6.24
N THR A 263 26.72 -9.83 4.95
CA THR A 263 27.55 -8.69 4.52
C THR A 263 26.82 -7.38 4.87
N PRO A 264 27.44 -6.51 5.71
CA PRO A 264 26.82 -5.26 6.08
C PRO A 264 26.83 -4.23 4.95
N LEU A 265 25.96 -3.22 5.04
CA LEU A 265 25.94 -2.08 4.11
C LEU A 265 27.29 -1.32 4.13
N GLY A 266 27.97 -1.33 5.28
CA GLY A 266 29.35 -0.86 5.41
C GLY A 266 29.52 0.65 5.56
N ALA A 267 28.42 1.41 5.53
CA ALA A 267 28.42 2.86 5.75
C ALA A 267 27.10 3.34 6.35
N ASP A 268 27.17 4.39 7.14
CA ASP A 268 25.99 5.13 7.57
C ASP A 268 25.55 6.11 6.47
N LEU A 269 24.27 6.39 6.42
CA LEU A 269 23.72 7.40 5.51
C LEU A 269 24.02 8.79 6.05
N LYS A 270 24.95 9.50 5.42
CA LYS A 270 25.45 10.82 5.84
C LYS A 270 24.87 11.99 5.05
N ALA A 271 24.34 11.72 3.84
CA ALA A 271 23.77 12.75 2.98
C ALA A 271 22.46 12.28 2.35
N ILE A 272 21.49 13.17 2.26
CA ILE A 272 20.19 12.93 1.65
C ILE A 272 19.94 13.98 0.57
N PHE A 273 19.52 13.53 -0.60
CA PHE A 273 19.02 14.40 -1.66
C PHE A 273 17.56 14.01 -1.95
N ALA A 274 16.62 14.77 -1.39
CA ALA A 274 15.18 14.54 -1.53
C ALA A 274 14.61 15.38 -2.68
N LEU A 275 14.08 14.71 -3.70
CA LEU A 275 13.55 15.32 -4.91
C LEU A 275 12.01 15.23 -4.90
N ASN A 276 11.32 16.37 -4.94
CA ASN A 276 9.84 16.49 -4.96
C ASN A 276 9.17 15.58 -3.92
N SER A 277 9.67 15.59 -2.69
CA SER A 277 9.26 14.62 -1.70
C SER A 277 9.18 15.20 -0.29
N ASN A 278 7.96 15.22 0.26
CA ASN A 278 7.74 15.50 1.69
C ASN A 278 7.88 14.22 2.54
N ALA A 279 8.79 13.34 2.16
CA ALA A 279 8.87 12.01 2.72
C ALA A 279 9.73 11.91 3.98
N LEU A 280 10.71 12.78 4.15
CA LEU A 280 11.67 12.69 5.26
C LEU A 280 11.00 12.67 6.63
N ILE A 281 9.95 13.46 6.81
CA ILE A 281 9.22 13.55 8.08
C ILE A 281 7.76 13.13 7.99
N ASN A 282 7.10 13.35 6.87
CA ASN A 282 5.65 13.18 6.78
C ASN A 282 5.19 11.77 6.39
N GLN A 283 6.07 10.97 5.77
CA GLN A 283 5.72 9.61 5.33
C GLN A 283 6.09 8.55 6.38
N HIS A 284 7.02 8.83 7.28
CA HIS A 284 7.54 7.88 8.24
C HIS A 284 6.80 7.95 9.57
N SER A 285 6.69 6.79 10.22
CA SER A 285 6.18 6.68 11.58
C SER A 285 7.11 7.36 12.58
N ASP A 286 6.56 7.76 13.73
CA ASP A 286 7.27 8.44 14.80
C ASP A 286 7.97 9.73 14.34
N SER A 287 7.16 10.68 13.84
CA SER A 287 7.68 11.96 13.36
C SER A 287 8.59 12.68 14.36
N ASN A 288 8.31 12.59 15.68
CA ASN A 288 9.15 13.21 16.71
C ASN A 288 10.52 12.52 16.83
N GLY A 289 10.57 11.18 16.74
CA GLY A 289 11.82 10.43 16.75
C GLY A 289 12.67 10.74 15.51
N ILE A 290 12.04 10.77 14.35
CA ILE A 290 12.74 11.09 13.08
C ILE A 290 13.22 12.54 13.05
N ALA A 291 12.42 13.50 13.54
CA ALA A 291 12.83 14.89 13.63
C ALA A 291 14.16 15.03 14.40
N LYS A 292 14.29 14.33 15.53
CA LYS A 292 15.54 14.33 16.32
C LYS A 292 16.75 13.75 15.57
N ILE A 293 16.52 12.76 14.70
CA ILE A 293 17.58 12.17 13.88
C ILE A 293 18.01 13.17 12.80
N LEU A 294 17.05 13.82 12.14
CA LEU A 294 17.33 14.78 11.07
C LEU A 294 17.90 16.13 11.57
N GLU A 295 17.64 16.50 12.83
CA GLU A 295 18.18 17.71 13.48
C GLU A 295 19.60 17.50 14.03
N ASP A 296 20.13 16.28 14.01
CA ASP A 296 21.44 15.93 14.53
C ASP A 296 22.49 15.85 13.42
N ASP A 297 23.19 16.95 13.18
CA ASP A 297 24.25 17.06 12.16
C ASP A 297 25.40 16.06 12.35
N THR A 298 25.53 15.48 13.55
CA THR A 298 26.53 14.41 13.79
C THR A 298 26.11 13.07 13.19
N LYS A 299 24.82 12.91 12.90
CA LYS A 299 24.22 11.71 12.30
C LYS A 299 24.06 11.86 10.79
N CYS A 300 23.23 12.80 10.34
CA CYS A 300 23.03 13.12 8.93
C CYS A 300 23.62 14.50 8.63
N GLU A 301 24.78 14.53 7.99
CA GLU A 301 25.63 15.72 7.86
C GLU A 301 25.14 16.70 6.79
N PHE A 302 24.31 16.24 5.86
CA PHE A 302 23.93 17.06 4.71
C PHE A 302 22.59 16.65 4.11
N ILE A 303 21.61 17.55 4.13
CA ILE A 303 20.27 17.33 3.58
C ILE A 303 19.97 18.39 2.52
N VAL A 304 19.74 17.95 1.29
CA VAL A 304 19.25 18.79 0.19
C VAL A 304 17.80 18.41 -0.10
N VAL A 305 16.91 19.41 -0.12
CA VAL A 305 15.54 19.20 -0.55
C VAL A 305 15.24 20.07 -1.76
N CYS A 306 14.75 19.43 -2.81
CA CYS A 306 14.23 20.06 -4.02
C CYS A 306 12.71 19.94 -4.01
N ASP A 307 11.98 21.04 -3.86
CA ASP A 307 10.51 21.02 -3.81
C ASP A 307 9.97 22.41 -4.23
N CYS A 308 8.75 22.42 -4.77
CA CYS A 308 8.04 23.65 -5.10
C CYS A 308 7.31 24.26 -3.88
N TRP A 309 7.31 23.57 -2.73
CA TRP A 309 6.67 24.02 -1.50
C TRP A 309 7.60 23.91 -0.30
N MET A 310 7.45 24.84 0.66
CA MET A 310 8.10 24.72 1.96
C MET A 310 7.39 23.66 2.81
N THR A 311 7.61 22.39 2.45
CA THR A 311 7.05 21.22 3.14
C THR A 311 7.67 21.04 4.53
N PRO A 312 7.08 20.25 5.43
CA PRO A 312 7.74 19.85 6.66
C PRO A 312 9.13 19.25 6.44
N SER A 313 9.33 18.42 5.41
CA SER A 313 10.65 17.87 5.07
C SER A 313 11.64 18.96 4.63
N ALA A 314 11.18 19.96 3.90
CA ALA A 314 12.02 21.08 3.47
C ALA A 314 12.60 21.88 4.64
N LYS A 315 11.95 21.85 5.81
CA LYS A 315 12.44 22.58 7.01
C LYS A 315 13.66 21.94 7.67
N PHE A 316 14.01 20.70 7.29
CA PHE A 316 15.21 19.99 7.77
C PHE A 316 16.38 20.10 6.79
N ALA A 317 16.22 20.82 5.67
CA ALA A 317 17.25 20.91 4.66
C ALA A 317 18.33 21.95 5.01
N ASP A 318 19.59 21.61 4.75
CA ASP A 318 20.72 22.55 4.73
C ASP A 318 20.67 23.40 3.47
N ILE A 319 20.24 22.81 2.35
CA ILE A 319 20.05 23.49 1.07
C ILE A 319 18.66 23.22 0.51
N LEU A 320 17.93 24.29 0.21
CA LEU A 320 16.67 24.24 -0.52
C LEU A 320 16.89 24.63 -1.97
N LEU A 321 16.41 23.77 -2.88
CA LEU A 321 16.41 24.03 -4.31
C LEU A 321 14.96 24.24 -4.75
N PRO A 322 14.56 25.47 -5.17
CA PRO A 322 13.18 25.74 -5.56
C PRO A 322 12.88 25.13 -6.93
N ASP A 323 12.02 24.13 -6.95
CA ASP A 323 11.56 23.46 -8.17
C ASP A 323 10.38 24.19 -8.81
N THR A 324 10.19 23.98 -10.10
CA THR A 324 8.99 24.40 -10.82
C THR A 324 7.80 23.56 -10.40
N SER A 325 6.64 24.19 -10.31
CA SER A 325 5.37 23.48 -10.14
C SER A 325 4.91 22.88 -11.49
N TRP A 326 3.93 21.98 -11.43
CA TRP A 326 3.33 21.41 -12.64
C TRP A 326 2.62 22.46 -13.53
N LEU A 327 2.29 23.66 -13.03
CA LEU A 327 1.79 24.79 -13.83
C LEU A 327 2.88 25.48 -14.66
N GLU A 328 4.13 25.33 -14.23
CA GLU A 328 5.33 25.95 -14.80
C GLU A 328 6.11 24.98 -15.69
N SER A 329 5.64 23.73 -15.82
CA SER A 329 6.39 22.67 -16.49
C SER A 329 5.68 22.13 -17.71
N ASN A 330 6.46 21.76 -18.72
CA ASN A 330 6.00 20.89 -19.81
C ASN A 330 6.27 19.44 -19.41
N ASP A 331 5.38 18.51 -19.77
CA ASP A 331 5.59 17.11 -19.46
C ASP A 331 4.71 16.20 -20.32
N LEU A 332 4.97 14.90 -20.22
CA LEU A 332 4.20 13.85 -20.86
C LEU A 332 3.70 12.87 -19.81
N VAL A 333 2.42 12.93 -19.52
CA VAL A 333 1.80 12.19 -18.40
C VAL A 333 0.80 11.16 -18.91
N ASN A 334 0.83 9.96 -18.38
CA ASN A 334 -0.17 8.93 -18.65
C ASN A 334 -0.83 8.42 -17.37
N ASP A 335 -1.86 7.59 -17.55
CA ASP A 335 -2.52 6.84 -16.50
C ASP A 335 -1.69 5.62 -16.07
N SER A 336 -0.67 5.83 -15.29
CA SER A 336 0.26 4.77 -14.86
C SER A 336 -0.33 3.79 -13.82
N TYR A 337 -1.56 4.02 -13.36
CA TYR A 337 -2.18 3.28 -12.25
C TYR A 337 -3.67 3.06 -12.52
N ALA A 338 -4.34 2.15 -11.89
CA ALA A 338 -5.76 1.80 -11.93
C ALA A 338 -6.71 2.78 -12.68
N SER A 339 -6.62 2.85 -13.99
CA SER A 339 -7.36 3.82 -14.82
C SER A 339 -8.75 3.36 -15.26
N GLY A 340 -9.19 2.17 -14.84
CA GLY A 340 -10.42 1.58 -15.35
C GLY A 340 -10.28 1.16 -16.81
N ILE A 341 -11.35 1.31 -17.59
CA ILE A 341 -11.38 0.94 -19.02
C ILE A 341 -10.90 2.05 -19.95
N MET A 342 -10.66 3.26 -19.43
CA MET A 342 -10.26 4.42 -20.20
C MET A 342 -8.84 4.85 -19.85
N GLY A 343 -7.90 4.59 -20.75
CA GLY A 343 -6.56 5.13 -20.66
C GLY A 343 -6.47 6.57 -21.16
N TYR A 344 -5.50 7.33 -20.66
CA TYR A 344 -5.21 8.67 -21.15
C TYR A 344 -3.71 8.96 -21.23
N LEU A 345 -3.37 9.88 -22.12
CA LEU A 345 -2.06 10.49 -22.24
C LEU A 345 -2.27 12.02 -22.33
N VAL A 346 -1.51 12.76 -21.57
CA VAL A 346 -1.56 14.22 -21.56
C VAL A 346 -0.22 14.77 -22.01
N ALA A 347 -0.22 15.56 -23.11
CA ALA A 347 0.91 16.38 -23.47
C ALA A 347 0.76 17.74 -22.76
N MET A 348 1.41 17.88 -21.62
CA MET A 348 1.29 19.07 -20.78
C MET A 348 2.01 20.26 -21.41
N LYS A 349 1.40 21.42 -21.26
CA LYS A 349 2.00 22.70 -21.60
C LYS A 349 2.02 23.58 -20.36
N ALA A 350 3.16 24.17 -20.07
CA ALA A 350 3.29 25.17 -19.03
C ALA A 350 2.23 26.28 -19.20
N ALA A 351 1.50 26.57 -18.14
CA ALA A 351 0.47 27.60 -18.11
C ALA A 351 1.05 28.98 -17.80
N ILE A 352 2.17 29.02 -17.10
CA ILE A 352 2.92 30.24 -16.72
C ILE A 352 4.41 29.93 -16.85
N ASP A 353 5.21 31.01 -16.97
CA ASP A 353 6.67 30.90 -16.87
C ASP A 353 7.08 30.56 -15.42
N PRO A 354 8.27 29.94 -15.21
CA PRO A 354 8.81 29.72 -13.89
C PRO A 354 8.86 30.99 -13.05
N LEU A 355 8.36 30.89 -11.81
CA LEU A 355 8.34 32.01 -10.88
C LEU A 355 9.70 32.17 -10.18
N TRP A 356 10.13 33.40 -9.95
CA TRP A 356 11.36 33.76 -9.26
C TRP A 356 12.60 33.03 -9.81
N GLU A 357 13.34 32.33 -8.96
CA GLU A 357 14.56 31.59 -9.32
C GLU A 357 14.31 30.08 -9.50
N CYS A 358 13.03 29.65 -9.59
CA CYS A 358 12.69 28.25 -9.79
C CYS A 358 13.28 27.71 -11.08
N LYS A 359 13.78 26.48 -11.02
CA LYS A 359 14.28 25.72 -12.16
C LYS A 359 13.67 24.32 -12.13
N SER A 360 13.54 23.70 -13.28
CA SER A 360 13.13 22.30 -13.31
C SER A 360 14.19 21.43 -12.61
N MET A 361 13.74 20.32 -12.05
CA MET A 361 14.66 19.34 -11.45
C MET A 361 15.71 18.86 -12.44
N TYR A 362 15.35 18.76 -13.74
CA TYR A 362 16.28 18.41 -14.80
C TYR A 362 17.41 19.43 -14.92
N ASP A 363 17.07 20.72 -14.98
CA ASP A 363 18.05 21.80 -15.10
C ASP A 363 18.94 21.92 -13.86
N MET A 364 18.37 21.75 -12.66
CA MET A 364 19.15 21.75 -11.42
C MET A 364 20.15 20.60 -11.38
N CYS A 365 19.73 19.40 -11.76
CA CYS A 365 20.62 18.25 -11.86
C CYS A 365 21.67 18.43 -12.97
N ALA A 366 21.33 19.08 -14.09
CA ALA A 366 22.28 19.39 -15.15
C ALA A 366 23.38 20.36 -14.65
N LEU A 367 23.02 21.38 -13.85
CA LEU A 367 24.00 22.29 -13.24
C LEU A 367 24.93 21.54 -12.27
N ILE A 368 24.41 20.59 -11.49
CA ILE A 368 25.21 19.75 -10.60
C ILE A 368 26.15 18.86 -11.44
N ALA A 369 25.62 18.22 -12.47
CA ALA A 369 26.40 17.36 -13.38
C ALA A 369 27.52 18.15 -14.09
N ASP A 370 27.28 19.42 -14.46
CA ASP A 370 28.29 20.31 -15.03
C ASP A 370 29.46 20.51 -14.05
N LYS A 371 29.17 20.82 -12.79
CA LYS A 371 30.18 20.98 -11.73
C LYS A 371 30.96 19.68 -11.45
N MET A 372 30.33 18.54 -11.68
CA MET A 372 30.97 17.22 -11.56
C MET A 372 31.72 16.79 -12.85
N GLY A 373 31.70 17.58 -13.91
CA GLY A 373 32.28 17.24 -15.21
C GLY A 373 31.52 16.13 -15.94
N LYS A 374 30.23 15.96 -15.66
CA LYS A 374 29.34 14.91 -16.17
C LYS A 374 28.17 15.41 -17.01
N LEU A 375 28.15 16.69 -17.38
CA LEU A 375 27.04 17.31 -18.10
C LEU A 375 26.70 16.55 -19.39
N GLY A 376 27.71 16.20 -20.20
CA GLY A 376 27.49 15.51 -21.47
C GLY A 376 26.91 14.09 -21.29
N GLU A 377 27.31 13.38 -20.23
CA GLU A 377 26.76 12.06 -19.89
C GLU A 377 25.30 12.16 -19.37
N TYR A 378 24.99 13.22 -18.62
CA TYR A 378 23.67 13.43 -18.05
C TYR A 378 22.66 13.91 -19.10
N THR A 379 23.03 14.89 -19.91
CA THR A 379 22.10 15.55 -20.84
C THR A 379 22.07 14.93 -22.24
N GLU A 380 23.09 14.18 -22.63
CA GLU A 380 23.31 13.74 -24.03
C GLU A 380 23.26 14.90 -25.04
N GLY A 381 23.59 16.11 -24.58
CA GLY A 381 23.54 17.34 -25.37
C GLY A 381 22.14 17.90 -25.60
N LYS A 382 21.14 17.42 -24.85
CA LYS A 382 19.74 17.86 -24.95
C LYS A 382 19.36 18.72 -23.73
N ASP A 383 18.49 19.67 -23.95
CA ASP A 383 17.71 20.34 -22.91
C ASP A 383 16.39 19.59 -22.66
N GLU A 384 15.57 20.09 -21.76
CA GLU A 384 14.27 19.51 -21.43
C GLU A 384 13.35 19.40 -22.66
N ALA A 385 13.32 20.41 -23.51
CA ALA A 385 12.51 20.41 -24.74
C ALA A 385 12.99 19.34 -25.73
N GLY A 386 14.30 19.17 -25.90
CA GLY A 386 14.89 18.12 -26.72
C GLY A 386 14.55 16.71 -26.22
N TRP A 387 14.57 16.52 -24.90
CA TRP A 387 14.13 15.24 -24.29
C TRP A 387 12.64 15.00 -24.49
N LEU A 388 11.79 15.98 -24.27
CA LEU A 388 10.33 15.83 -24.46
C LEU A 388 9.98 15.52 -25.91
N ALA A 389 10.66 16.13 -26.87
CA ALA A 389 10.47 15.81 -28.30
C ALA A 389 10.84 14.35 -28.61
N GLU A 390 11.98 13.87 -28.10
CA GLU A 390 12.41 12.49 -28.30
C GLU A 390 11.50 11.47 -27.61
N LEU A 391 11.13 11.75 -26.35
CA LEU A 391 10.26 10.87 -25.57
C LEU A 391 8.83 10.83 -26.17
N TYR A 392 8.36 11.96 -26.69
CA TYR A 392 7.08 11.99 -27.39
C TYR A 392 7.12 11.15 -28.67
N GLU A 393 8.18 11.23 -29.47
CA GLU A 393 8.29 10.40 -30.68
C GLU A 393 8.32 8.90 -30.35
N LYS A 394 9.07 8.50 -29.31
CA LYS A 394 9.07 7.12 -28.81
C LYS A 394 7.67 6.71 -28.32
N THR A 395 6.95 7.63 -27.67
CA THR A 395 5.57 7.41 -27.18
C THR A 395 4.61 7.27 -28.37
N ARG A 396 4.68 8.16 -29.34
CA ARG A 396 3.82 8.18 -30.53
C ARG A 396 3.96 6.92 -31.37
N THR A 397 5.15 6.40 -31.49
CA THR A 397 5.47 5.18 -32.29
C THR A 397 5.27 3.88 -31.51
N ASN A 398 4.95 3.96 -30.22
CA ASN A 398 4.63 2.76 -29.43
C ASN A 398 3.31 2.14 -29.91
N SER A 399 3.36 0.83 -30.22
CA SER A 399 2.18 0.09 -30.73
C SER A 399 0.98 0.14 -29.77
N ASN A 400 1.20 0.27 -28.46
CA ASN A 400 0.12 0.39 -27.48
C ASN A 400 -0.71 1.67 -27.68
N ASN A 401 -0.11 2.70 -28.31
CA ASN A 401 -0.73 4.00 -28.53
C ASN A 401 -1.40 4.14 -29.90
N ALA A 402 -1.39 3.08 -30.71
CA ALA A 402 -2.01 3.08 -32.06
C ALA A 402 -3.52 3.39 -32.03
N ASN A 403 -4.19 3.14 -30.91
CA ASN A 403 -5.62 3.36 -30.70
C ASN A 403 -5.94 4.68 -29.97
N ALA A 404 -4.97 5.59 -29.86
CA ALA A 404 -5.20 6.90 -29.22
C ALA A 404 -6.27 7.71 -29.98
N ILE A 405 -7.15 8.36 -29.22
CA ILE A 405 -8.26 9.21 -29.73
C ILE A 405 -8.16 10.60 -29.11
N PRO A 406 -7.95 11.65 -29.90
CA PRO A 406 -7.58 11.60 -31.33
C PRO A 406 -6.21 10.92 -31.54
N PRO A 407 -5.85 10.53 -32.78
CA PRO A 407 -4.53 10.01 -33.07
C PRO A 407 -3.43 10.97 -32.65
N LEU A 408 -2.29 10.43 -32.17
CA LEU A 408 -1.16 11.24 -31.75
C LEU A 408 -0.55 11.98 -32.94
N PRO A 409 -0.44 13.33 -32.90
CA PRO A 409 0.14 14.11 -33.98
C PRO A 409 1.64 13.89 -34.15
N SER A 410 2.24 14.52 -35.19
CA SER A 410 3.62 14.27 -35.57
C SER A 410 4.64 14.84 -34.59
N THR A 411 4.29 15.91 -33.89
CA THR A 411 5.22 16.59 -32.98
C THR A 411 4.61 16.79 -31.59
N TYR A 412 5.48 16.98 -30.60
CA TYR A 412 5.07 17.26 -29.23
C TYR A 412 4.30 18.59 -29.12
N GLU A 413 4.71 19.61 -29.85
CA GLU A 413 4.06 20.92 -29.87
C GLU A 413 2.63 20.85 -30.43
N GLU A 414 2.40 20.00 -31.43
CA GLU A 414 1.05 19.73 -31.93
C GLU A 414 0.22 18.95 -30.90
N ALA A 415 0.85 18.02 -30.21
CA ALA A 415 0.20 17.27 -29.14
C ALA A 415 -0.18 18.17 -27.94
N GLN A 416 0.65 19.15 -27.59
CA GLN A 416 0.33 20.14 -26.55
C GLN A 416 -0.89 21.01 -26.92
N LYS A 417 -1.12 21.32 -28.21
CA LYS A 417 -2.32 22.05 -28.65
C LYS A 417 -3.59 21.25 -28.45
N GLN A 418 -3.51 19.93 -28.62
CA GLN A 418 -4.61 19.00 -28.36
C GLN A 418 -4.77 18.70 -26.87
N GLY A 419 -3.67 18.59 -26.14
CA GLY A 419 -3.56 18.37 -24.71
C GLY A 419 -3.80 16.94 -24.26
N VAL A 420 -5.00 16.40 -24.48
CA VAL A 420 -5.42 15.09 -23.92
C VAL A 420 -5.77 14.12 -25.04
N PHE A 421 -5.21 12.93 -24.93
CA PHE A 421 -5.49 11.76 -25.77
C PHE A 421 -6.06 10.65 -24.89
N ARG A 422 -6.99 9.89 -25.44
CA ARG A 422 -7.65 8.78 -24.73
C ARG A 422 -7.55 7.51 -25.55
N ALA A 423 -7.58 6.39 -24.90
CA ALA A 423 -7.82 5.12 -25.54
C ALA A 423 -8.95 4.41 -24.82
N PHE A 424 -9.79 3.76 -25.60
CA PHE A 424 -10.93 3.01 -25.13
C PHE A 424 -10.81 1.61 -25.72
N ASP A 425 -10.32 0.68 -24.94
CA ASP A 425 -10.10 -0.68 -25.41
C ASP A 425 -11.43 -1.46 -25.57
N GLY A 426 -12.45 -1.10 -24.78
CA GLY A 426 -13.76 -1.76 -24.82
C GLY A 426 -13.75 -3.22 -24.36
N LYS A 427 -12.60 -3.78 -24.00
CA LYS A 427 -12.43 -5.14 -23.52
C LYS A 427 -12.15 -5.16 -22.03
N ALA A 428 -12.94 -5.97 -21.32
CA ALA A 428 -12.66 -6.24 -19.92
C ALA A 428 -11.40 -7.11 -19.79
N THR A 429 -10.48 -6.72 -18.90
CA THR A 429 -9.35 -7.57 -18.53
C THR A 429 -9.84 -8.70 -17.64
N VAL A 430 -9.49 -9.93 -17.99
CA VAL A 430 -9.75 -11.12 -17.17
C VAL A 430 -8.48 -11.52 -16.42
N ALA A 431 -8.55 -11.54 -15.10
CA ALA A 431 -7.42 -11.82 -14.26
C ALA A 431 -6.82 -13.21 -14.53
N LEU A 432 -5.52 -13.27 -14.83
CA LEU A 432 -4.76 -14.51 -15.11
C LEU A 432 -5.28 -15.34 -16.29
N GLU A 433 -6.11 -14.78 -17.18
CA GLU A 433 -6.71 -15.51 -18.32
C GLU A 433 -5.66 -16.23 -19.17
N SER A 434 -4.60 -15.54 -19.56
CA SER A 434 -3.54 -16.13 -20.40
C SER A 434 -2.85 -17.31 -19.72
N TYR A 435 -2.62 -17.25 -18.42
CA TYR A 435 -2.05 -18.36 -17.65
C TYR A 435 -3.02 -19.55 -17.58
N ILE A 436 -4.28 -19.31 -17.25
CA ILE A 436 -5.31 -20.36 -17.12
C ILE A 436 -5.57 -21.07 -18.45
N ASN A 437 -5.55 -20.33 -19.57
CA ASN A 437 -5.73 -20.86 -20.91
C ASN A 437 -4.46 -21.47 -21.52
N GLY A 438 -3.32 -21.45 -20.79
CA GLY A 438 -2.06 -22.04 -21.26
C GLY A 438 -1.29 -21.18 -22.26
N ALA A 439 -1.71 -19.94 -22.52
CA ALA A 439 -1.01 -19.01 -23.41
C ALA A 439 0.06 -18.18 -22.70
N GLY A 440 0.03 -18.15 -21.37
CA GLY A 440 0.94 -17.38 -20.53
C GLY A 440 1.52 -18.19 -19.37
N LYS A 441 2.34 -17.54 -18.57
CA LYS A 441 2.96 -18.12 -17.36
C LYS A 441 2.87 -17.13 -16.20
N VAL A 442 2.92 -17.61 -14.97
CA VAL A 442 3.16 -16.81 -13.78
C VAL A 442 4.64 -16.82 -13.43
N ASN A 443 5.14 -15.68 -12.97
CA ASN A 443 6.57 -15.51 -12.68
C ASN A 443 6.87 -15.87 -11.21
N THR A 444 6.64 -17.14 -10.86
CA THR A 444 6.96 -17.72 -9.56
C THR A 444 7.99 -18.83 -9.72
N PRO A 445 8.78 -19.18 -8.70
CA PRO A 445 9.74 -20.28 -8.77
C PRO A 445 9.12 -21.61 -9.20
N SER A 446 7.89 -21.90 -8.77
CA SER A 446 7.17 -23.12 -9.16
C SER A 446 6.53 -23.04 -10.56
N GLY A 447 6.39 -21.84 -11.14
CA GLY A 447 5.61 -21.61 -12.35
C GLY A 447 4.09 -21.77 -12.15
N LYS A 448 3.63 -21.85 -10.89
CA LYS A 448 2.23 -21.93 -10.47
C LYS A 448 1.87 -20.77 -9.54
N ILE A 449 0.59 -20.60 -9.27
CA ILE A 449 0.11 -19.71 -8.21
C ILE A 449 0.54 -20.30 -6.87
N GLU A 450 1.44 -19.60 -6.16
CA GLU A 450 2.03 -20.08 -4.92
C GLU A 450 1.19 -19.67 -3.70
N ILE A 451 0.32 -20.55 -3.22
CA ILE A 451 -0.32 -20.45 -1.91
C ILE A 451 0.74 -20.64 -0.82
N PHE A 452 1.59 -21.67 -0.98
CA PHE A 452 2.86 -21.77 -0.27
C PHE A 452 3.92 -21.02 -1.09
N SER A 453 4.38 -19.89 -0.60
CA SER A 453 5.42 -19.11 -1.28
C SER A 453 6.80 -19.63 -0.95
N LEU A 454 7.50 -20.13 -1.98
CA LEU A 454 8.87 -20.64 -1.86
C LEU A 454 9.84 -19.56 -1.38
N GLN A 455 9.71 -18.34 -1.92
CA GLN A 455 10.57 -17.23 -1.53
C GLN A 455 10.32 -16.78 -0.08
N MET A 456 9.07 -16.79 0.38
CA MET A 456 8.77 -16.46 1.78
C MET A 456 9.17 -17.58 2.73
N ALA A 457 9.06 -18.85 2.32
CA ALA A 457 9.56 -19.99 3.09
C ALA A 457 11.09 -19.89 3.30
N GLN A 458 11.82 -19.56 2.24
CA GLN A 458 13.26 -19.32 2.32
C GLN A 458 13.59 -18.14 3.25
N LYS A 459 12.96 -16.98 3.03
CA LYS A 459 13.22 -15.78 3.86
C LYS A 459 12.82 -15.98 5.31
N GLY A 460 11.71 -16.64 5.57
CA GLY A 460 11.27 -16.97 6.93
C GLY A 460 12.26 -17.88 7.68
N ALA A 461 13.02 -18.72 6.95
CA ALA A 461 14.04 -19.59 7.52
C ALA A 461 15.42 -18.93 7.62
N GLU A 462 15.74 -17.98 6.73
CA GLU A 462 17.07 -17.38 6.62
C GLU A 462 17.19 -16.03 7.31
N TRP A 463 16.10 -15.25 7.43
CA TRP A 463 16.12 -13.94 8.05
C TRP A 463 16.04 -14.03 9.58
N GLU A 464 16.56 -13.03 10.24
CA GLU A 464 16.48 -12.86 11.69
C GLU A 464 15.32 -11.94 12.04
N PHE A 465 14.46 -12.37 12.97
CA PHE A 465 13.31 -11.64 13.46
C PHE A 465 13.46 -11.33 14.94
N ASN A 466 12.77 -10.30 15.42
CA ASN A 466 12.75 -9.96 16.83
C ASN A 466 11.55 -10.63 17.53
N ASP A 467 11.82 -11.69 18.28
CA ASP A 467 10.80 -12.44 19.01
C ASP A 467 10.03 -11.62 20.07
N GLU A 468 10.61 -10.49 20.53
CA GLU A 468 9.95 -9.57 21.45
C GLU A 468 8.89 -8.70 20.75
N VAL A 469 8.93 -8.62 19.42
CA VAL A 469 7.97 -7.87 18.60
C VAL A 469 6.87 -8.80 18.13
N LYS A 470 5.69 -8.69 18.74
CA LYS A 470 4.53 -9.52 18.38
C LYS A 470 4.23 -9.46 16.88
N GLY A 471 4.33 -10.59 16.21
CA GLY A 471 4.05 -10.72 14.77
C GLY A 471 5.23 -10.45 13.84
N ASP A 472 6.44 -10.25 14.36
CA ASP A 472 7.64 -10.05 13.53
C ASP A 472 8.17 -11.39 13.01
N TYR A 473 7.49 -11.96 12.04
CA TYR A 473 7.95 -13.16 11.31
C TYR A 473 7.30 -13.26 9.93
N ILE A 474 7.87 -14.09 9.06
CA ILE A 474 7.37 -14.34 7.71
C ILE A 474 6.81 -15.77 7.62
N SER A 475 5.53 -15.90 7.23
CA SER A 475 4.89 -17.19 6.98
C SER A 475 4.95 -17.59 5.51
N SER A 476 5.25 -18.87 5.23
CA SER A 476 5.23 -19.43 3.88
C SER A 476 3.82 -19.45 3.26
N ILE A 477 2.78 -19.65 4.08
CA ILE A 477 1.37 -19.65 3.66
C ILE A 477 0.65 -18.38 4.13
N PRO A 478 -0.45 -17.98 3.49
CA PRO A 478 -1.33 -16.93 4.01
C PRO A 478 -1.81 -17.28 5.41
N MET A 479 -1.56 -16.39 6.38
CA MET A 479 -1.87 -16.67 7.77
C MET A 479 -2.16 -15.37 8.53
N TYR A 480 -3.24 -15.36 9.33
CA TYR A 480 -3.48 -14.30 10.29
C TYR A 480 -2.38 -14.29 11.36
N GLN A 481 -1.89 -13.12 11.64
CA GLN A 481 -0.90 -12.86 12.68
C GLN A 481 -1.39 -11.74 13.59
N ALA A 482 -1.53 -12.03 14.89
CA ALA A 482 -1.70 -10.98 15.89
C ALA A 482 -0.43 -10.13 15.95
N THR A 483 -0.60 -8.80 15.98
CA THR A 483 0.51 -7.86 15.92
C THR A 483 0.56 -6.95 17.14
N TRP A 484 1.70 -6.29 17.34
CA TRP A 484 1.84 -5.16 18.26
C TRP A 484 0.78 -4.09 17.94
N GLU A 485 0.29 -3.42 18.95
CA GLU A 485 -0.78 -2.39 18.87
C GLU A 485 -2.02 -2.82 18.05
N GLY A 486 -2.15 -4.12 17.74
CA GLY A 486 -3.33 -4.71 17.12
C GLY A 486 -4.47 -4.91 18.12
N TYR A 487 -5.57 -5.50 17.63
CA TYR A 487 -6.74 -5.75 18.49
C TYR A 487 -6.42 -6.70 19.66
N GLU A 488 -5.59 -7.72 19.44
CA GLU A 488 -5.19 -8.74 20.43
C GLU A 488 -3.92 -8.36 21.22
N ASP A 489 -3.53 -7.08 21.19
CA ASP A 489 -2.41 -6.57 21.98
C ASP A 489 -2.91 -6.02 23.32
N ASP A 490 -2.96 -6.87 24.33
CA ASP A 490 -3.45 -6.52 25.66
C ASP A 490 -2.50 -5.58 26.42
N GLU A 491 -1.20 -5.59 26.09
CA GLU A 491 -0.17 -4.78 26.76
C GLU A 491 -0.40 -3.27 26.58
N THR A 492 -0.93 -2.89 25.42
CA THR A 492 -1.16 -1.48 25.08
C THR A 492 -2.64 -1.06 25.17
N SER A 493 -3.56 -2.03 25.25
CA SER A 493 -5.00 -1.74 25.15
C SER A 493 -5.60 -1.01 26.35
N GLU A 494 -5.02 -1.17 27.55
CA GLU A 494 -5.51 -0.50 28.76
C GLU A 494 -5.21 1.00 28.72
N ASP A 495 -3.98 1.38 28.41
CA ASP A 495 -3.57 2.79 28.36
C ASP A 495 -4.05 3.50 27.09
N TYR A 496 -4.15 2.76 25.97
CA TYR A 496 -4.49 3.26 24.64
C TYR A 496 -5.66 2.48 24.04
N PRO A 497 -6.91 2.72 24.51
CA PRO A 497 -8.05 1.86 24.22
C PRO A 497 -8.60 1.95 22.80
N PHE A 498 -8.27 3.00 22.05
CA PHE A 498 -8.78 3.19 20.69
C PHE A 498 -7.77 2.71 19.66
N GLN A 499 -8.24 1.94 18.67
CA GLN A 499 -7.48 1.71 17.44
C GLN A 499 -7.59 2.95 16.55
N LEU A 500 -6.46 3.44 16.02
CA LEU A 500 -6.42 4.56 15.09
C LEU A 500 -6.09 4.08 13.69
N MET A 501 -6.91 4.43 12.72
CA MET A 501 -6.64 4.17 11.30
C MET A 501 -6.57 5.47 10.49
N GLY A 502 -5.69 5.46 9.48
CA GLY A 502 -5.66 6.52 8.48
C GLY A 502 -6.63 6.24 7.32
N TYR A 503 -7.12 7.28 6.67
CA TYR A 503 -7.86 7.16 5.40
C TYR A 503 -7.45 8.26 4.43
N HIS A 504 -7.62 8.03 3.13
CA HIS A 504 -7.44 9.06 2.12
C HIS A 504 -8.57 10.09 2.21
N THR A 505 -8.21 11.35 2.37
CA THR A 505 -9.18 12.46 2.39
C THR A 505 -9.36 13.07 1.01
N LYS A 506 -10.54 13.64 0.75
CA LYS A 506 -10.84 14.29 -0.55
C LYS A 506 -10.11 15.62 -0.76
N GLY A 507 -9.61 16.22 0.31
CA GLY A 507 -8.97 17.55 0.28
C GLY A 507 -7.50 17.54 -0.09
N ARG A 508 -6.86 16.36 -0.16
CA ARG A 508 -5.44 16.25 -0.47
C ARG A 508 -5.08 14.87 -1.01
N THR A 509 -3.95 14.78 -1.70
CA THR A 509 -3.35 13.52 -2.13
C THR A 509 -2.09 13.27 -1.31
N HIS A 510 -2.17 12.32 -0.37
CA HIS A 510 -1.16 12.18 0.68
C HIS A 510 -0.91 13.52 1.38
N SER A 511 0.31 14.08 1.35
CA SER A 511 0.62 15.39 1.93
C SER A 511 0.52 16.56 0.93
N SER A 512 0.32 16.29 -0.36
CA SER A 512 0.14 17.33 -1.37
C SER A 512 -1.19 18.04 -1.17
N TYR A 513 -1.18 19.36 -1.30
CA TYR A 513 -2.30 20.28 -1.13
C TYR A 513 -2.76 20.52 0.31
N HIS A 514 -2.09 19.97 1.33
CA HIS A 514 -2.42 20.31 2.73
C HIS A 514 -2.25 21.81 3.05
N ASN A 515 -1.33 22.47 2.35
CA ASN A 515 -1.07 23.90 2.45
C ASN A 515 -2.08 24.79 1.71
N VAL A 516 -3.09 24.21 1.03
CA VAL A 516 -4.09 24.95 0.26
C VAL A 516 -5.30 25.29 1.14
N PRO A 517 -5.50 26.57 1.53
CA PRO A 517 -6.51 26.95 2.53
C PRO A 517 -7.94 26.58 2.16
N TRP A 518 -8.37 26.86 0.92
CA TRP A 518 -9.74 26.57 0.48
C TRP A 518 -10.06 25.06 0.40
N LEU A 519 -9.06 24.20 0.18
CA LEU A 519 -9.27 22.74 0.26
C LEU A 519 -9.45 22.28 1.70
N ARG A 520 -8.75 22.91 2.65
CA ARG A 520 -8.91 22.64 4.07
C ARG A 520 -10.24 23.16 4.61
N GLU A 521 -10.75 24.27 4.09
CA GLU A 521 -12.10 24.77 4.39
C GLU A 521 -13.18 23.83 3.85
N ALA A 522 -12.98 23.28 2.64
CA ALA A 522 -13.94 22.37 2.01
C ALA A 522 -13.96 20.98 2.65
N VAL A 523 -12.83 20.52 3.19
CA VAL A 523 -12.68 19.19 3.79
C VAL A 523 -12.01 19.33 5.15
N GLU A 524 -12.82 19.22 6.19
CA GLU A 524 -12.40 19.38 7.58
C GLU A 524 -11.34 18.35 7.99
N ASP A 525 -10.26 18.81 8.60
CA ASP A 525 -9.28 17.97 9.30
C ASP A 525 -9.79 17.68 10.72
N ALA A 526 -10.55 16.62 10.88
CA ALA A 526 -11.12 16.18 12.14
C ALA A 526 -10.92 14.69 12.37
N VAL A 527 -10.81 14.28 13.63
CA VAL A 527 -10.86 12.87 13.98
C VAL A 527 -12.31 12.38 14.01
N TRP A 528 -12.62 11.33 13.25
CA TRP A 528 -13.94 10.71 13.27
C TRP A 528 -14.06 9.78 14.46
N MET A 529 -15.18 9.91 15.19
CA MET A 529 -15.46 9.12 16.37
C MET A 529 -16.91 8.67 16.40
N ASN A 530 -17.14 7.41 16.79
CA ASN A 530 -18.48 6.86 16.94
C ASN A 530 -19.30 7.62 17.98
N PRO A 531 -20.61 7.89 17.76
CA PRO A 531 -21.45 8.62 18.71
C PRO A 531 -21.50 8.02 20.12
N GLY A 532 -21.50 6.68 20.22
CA GLY A 532 -21.47 5.98 21.52
C GLY A 532 -20.18 6.23 22.30
N ASP A 533 -19.05 6.25 21.60
CA ASP A 533 -17.75 6.51 22.21
C ASP A 533 -17.58 8.00 22.56
N ALA A 534 -18.05 8.91 21.69
CA ALA A 534 -18.06 10.34 21.96
C ALA A 534 -18.91 10.67 23.20
N TYR A 535 -20.09 10.06 23.33
CA TYR A 535 -20.95 10.22 24.49
C TYR A 535 -20.26 9.76 25.79
N LYS A 536 -19.62 8.60 25.80
CA LYS A 536 -18.86 8.08 26.96
C LYS A 536 -17.72 9.00 27.38
N LYS A 537 -17.10 9.69 26.44
CA LYS A 537 -15.99 10.64 26.68
C LYS A 537 -16.47 12.08 26.94
N GLY A 538 -17.76 12.36 26.81
CA GLY A 538 -18.32 13.70 26.97
C GLY A 538 -18.05 14.67 25.82
N PHE A 539 -17.72 14.13 24.61
CA PHE A 539 -17.44 14.94 23.43
C PHE A 539 -18.70 15.22 22.60
N THR A 540 -18.74 16.40 22.02
CA THR A 540 -19.74 16.83 21.04
C THR A 540 -19.07 17.14 19.69
N GLN A 541 -19.89 17.37 18.67
CA GLN A 541 -19.38 17.79 17.35
C GLN A 541 -18.49 19.03 17.47
N GLY A 542 -17.27 18.97 16.95
CA GLY A 542 -16.31 20.07 16.98
C GLY A 542 -15.53 20.23 18.29
N SER A 543 -15.75 19.37 19.29
CA SER A 543 -14.93 19.38 20.51
C SER A 543 -13.45 19.28 20.16
N LYS A 544 -12.62 20.19 20.68
CA LYS A 544 -11.16 20.12 20.55
C LYS A 544 -10.62 19.03 21.47
N VAL A 545 -9.78 18.16 20.92
CA VAL A 545 -9.22 17.02 21.64
C VAL A 545 -7.74 16.88 21.42
N LEU A 546 -7.06 16.33 22.41
CA LEU A 546 -5.73 15.77 22.29
C LEU A 546 -5.84 14.27 22.05
N ILE A 547 -5.12 13.79 21.05
CA ILE A 547 -4.99 12.37 20.75
C ILE A 547 -3.51 12.04 20.88
N TRP A 548 -3.18 10.98 21.63
CA TRP A 548 -1.76 10.65 21.85
C TRP A 548 -1.49 9.15 21.91
N SER A 549 -0.27 8.83 21.59
CA SER A 549 0.39 7.55 21.85
C SER A 549 1.66 7.78 22.69
N LYS A 550 2.47 6.76 22.88
CA LYS A 550 3.80 6.91 23.55
C LYS A 550 4.75 7.86 22.79
N ARG A 551 4.52 8.09 21.48
CA ARG A 551 5.44 8.77 20.54
C ARG A 551 5.11 10.24 20.32
N GLY A 552 3.88 10.63 20.51
CA GLY A 552 3.50 12.03 20.29
C GLY A 552 2.05 12.32 20.63
N THR A 553 1.70 13.59 20.50
CA THR A 553 0.36 14.14 20.71
C THR A 553 -0.02 15.02 19.55
N ILE A 554 -1.25 14.87 19.03
CA ILE A 554 -1.86 15.78 18.04
C ILE A 554 -3.09 16.46 18.63
N GLU A 555 -3.42 17.65 18.12
CA GLU A 555 -4.62 18.41 18.52
C GLU A 555 -5.53 18.62 17.31
N LEU A 556 -6.79 18.14 17.40
CA LEU A 556 -7.78 18.24 16.32
C LEU A 556 -9.20 18.38 16.86
N PRO A 557 -10.18 18.86 16.06
CA PRO A 557 -11.59 18.75 16.40
C PRO A 557 -12.11 17.31 16.21
N VAL A 558 -13.14 16.94 16.94
CA VAL A 558 -13.87 15.67 16.79
C VAL A 558 -15.02 15.84 15.80
N ARG A 559 -15.12 14.91 14.86
CA ARG A 559 -16.31 14.67 14.04
C ARG A 559 -17.07 13.47 14.59
N VAL A 560 -18.20 13.74 15.26
CA VAL A 560 -19.07 12.67 15.76
C VAL A 560 -19.91 12.11 14.62
N THR A 561 -19.74 10.82 14.32
CA THR A 561 -20.40 10.19 13.16
C THR A 561 -20.59 8.68 13.36
N PRO A 562 -21.76 8.12 12.98
CA PRO A 562 -21.97 6.67 12.98
C PRO A 562 -21.19 5.94 11.86
N ARG A 563 -20.49 6.68 11.00
CA ARG A 563 -19.73 6.14 9.86
C ARG A 563 -18.38 5.55 10.24
N VAL A 564 -18.09 5.34 11.52
CA VAL A 564 -16.90 4.66 12.02
C VAL A 564 -17.30 3.63 13.09
N ALA A 565 -16.62 2.48 13.09
CA ALA A 565 -16.88 1.43 14.04
C ALA A 565 -16.62 1.89 15.50
N PRO A 566 -17.38 1.41 16.50
CA PRO A 566 -17.07 1.67 17.90
C PRO A 566 -15.66 1.19 18.27
N GLY A 567 -14.96 1.95 19.12
CA GLY A 567 -13.58 1.65 19.53
C GLY A 567 -12.52 2.01 18.49
N VAL A 568 -12.93 2.60 17.35
CA VAL A 568 -12.04 3.02 16.27
C VAL A 568 -12.10 4.54 16.09
N LEU A 569 -10.94 5.15 15.97
CA LEU A 569 -10.79 6.54 15.50
C LEU A 569 -10.29 6.52 14.06
N ALA A 570 -10.86 7.38 13.21
CA ALA A 570 -10.40 7.50 11.83
C ALA A 570 -9.91 8.93 11.56
N LEU A 571 -8.72 9.04 10.97
CA LEU A 571 -8.05 10.33 10.72
C LEU A 571 -7.58 10.41 9.26
N GLY A 572 -7.82 11.57 8.63
CA GLY A 572 -7.28 11.82 7.28
C GLY A 572 -5.76 11.83 7.27
N GLN A 573 -5.14 10.94 6.50
CA GLN A 573 -3.69 10.90 6.36
C GLN A 573 -3.16 12.09 5.55
N GLY A 574 -1.85 12.41 5.71
CA GLY A 574 -1.14 13.39 4.90
C GLY A 574 -1.19 14.83 5.44
N ALA A 575 -1.77 15.07 6.62
CA ALA A 575 -1.59 16.36 7.29
C ALA A 575 -0.10 16.60 7.57
N TRP A 576 0.33 17.86 7.45
CA TRP A 576 1.73 18.24 7.64
C TRP A 576 2.10 18.23 9.12
N TYR A 577 3.22 17.58 9.45
CA TYR A 577 3.83 17.66 10.77
C TYR A 577 4.14 19.12 11.10
N THR A 578 3.50 19.63 12.15
CA THR A 578 3.60 21.04 12.53
C THR A 578 3.65 21.14 14.06
N PRO A 579 4.83 21.04 14.66
CA PRO A 579 4.98 21.25 16.10
C PRO A 579 4.48 22.63 16.50
N ASP A 580 3.81 22.71 17.66
CA ASP A 580 3.29 23.96 18.21
C ASP A 580 4.42 24.97 18.44
N PRO A 581 4.43 26.13 17.76
CA PRO A 581 5.50 27.12 17.90
C PRO A 581 5.58 27.74 19.29
N SER A 582 4.52 27.63 20.10
CA SER A 582 4.53 28.06 21.50
C SER A 582 5.18 27.05 22.45
N GLY A 583 5.54 25.86 21.96
CA GLY A 583 6.18 24.81 22.73
C GLY A 583 5.25 24.10 23.71
N ARG A 584 3.92 24.09 23.49
CA ARG A 584 2.99 23.32 24.34
C ARG A 584 3.31 21.83 24.28
N VAL A 585 3.47 21.24 25.46
CA VAL A 585 3.77 19.80 25.61
C VAL A 585 2.48 19.05 25.90
N GLY A 586 2.26 17.94 25.20
CA GLY A 586 1.10 17.08 25.36
C GLY A 586 1.30 15.92 26.35
N PRO A 587 0.29 15.09 26.57
CA PRO A 587 0.35 13.94 27.49
C PRO A 587 1.47 12.93 27.15
N SER A 588 1.94 12.87 25.92
CA SER A 588 3.08 12.03 25.50
C SER A 588 4.45 12.54 25.97
N GLY A 589 4.53 13.74 26.56
CA GLY A 589 5.79 14.39 26.90
C GLY A 589 6.51 15.07 25.73
N HIS A 590 5.89 15.10 24.54
CA HIS A 590 6.41 15.78 23.34
C HIS A 590 5.60 17.05 23.04
N ILE A 591 6.20 17.94 22.24
CA ILE A 591 5.49 19.13 21.73
C ILE A 591 4.28 18.64 20.90
N ILE A 592 3.14 19.29 21.09
CA ILE A 592 1.90 18.97 20.37
C ILE A 592 2.07 19.29 18.89
N ASP A 593 1.75 18.33 18.04
CA ASP A 593 1.61 18.58 16.61
C ASP A 593 0.20 19.14 16.32
N ILE A 594 0.14 20.42 16.01
CA ILE A 594 -1.09 21.14 15.69
C ILE A 594 -1.50 21.00 14.21
N GLY A 595 -0.67 20.40 13.38
CA GLY A 595 -0.97 20.06 11.99
C GLY A 595 -1.85 18.81 11.86
N GLY A 596 -1.80 17.94 12.85
CA GLY A 596 -2.59 16.71 12.89
C GLY A 596 -2.00 15.59 12.05
N CYS A 597 -0.67 15.53 11.93
CA CYS A 597 0.02 14.44 11.22
C CYS A 597 -0.18 13.12 11.96
N ILE A 598 -0.83 12.16 11.31
CA ILE A 598 -1.09 10.84 11.92
C ILE A 598 0.22 10.13 12.30
N ASN A 599 1.30 10.36 11.55
CA ASN A 599 2.59 9.71 11.79
C ASN A 599 3.30 10.18 13.09
N THR A 600 2.85 11.28 13.68
CA THR A 600 3.24 11.67 15.04
C THR A 600 2.82 10.63 16.09
N LEU A 601 1.80 9.83 15.79
CA LEU A 601 1.24 8.82 16.68
C LEU A 601 1.69 7.39 16.36
N THR A 602 2.16 7.13 15.13
CA THR A 602 2.44 5.78 14.63
C THR A 602 3.78 5.25 15.13
N ARG A 603 3.87 3.92 15.30
CA ARG A 603 5.10 3.26 15.73
C ARG A 603 6.07 3.10 14.56
N TYR A 604 7.32 3.47 14.75
CA TYR A 604 8.40 3.09 13.84
C TYR A 604 8.75 1.62 14.06
N GLN A 605 8.18 0.76 13.24
CA GLN A 605 8.42 -0.67 13.21
C GLN A 605 8.16 -1.16 11.80
N PRO A 606 9.18 -1.28 10.95
CA PRO A 606 9.01 -1.79 9.58
C PRO A 606 8.36 -3.17 9.55
N SER A 607 7.52 -3.41 8.53
CA SER A 607 6.88 -4.72 8.38
C SER A 607 7.93 -5.83 8.11
N PRO A 608 7.69 -7.08 8.49
CA PRO A 608 8.71 -8.12 8.48
C PRO A 608 9.31 -8.40 7.09
N PHE A 609 8.48 -8.43 6.04
CA PHE A 609 8.90 -8.82 4.70
C PHE A 609 9.28 -7.63 3.82
N ALA A 610 8.35 -6.69 3.63
CA ALA A 610 8.56 -5.56 2.74
C ALA A 610 9.37 -4.43 3.37
N LYS A 611 9.58 -4.46 4.70
CA LYS A 611 10.16 -3.36 5.47
C LYS A 611 9.44 -2.05 5.21
N GLY A 612 8.10 -2.13 5.06
CA GLY A 612 7.22 -0.98 4.81
C GLY A 612 6.71 -0.34 6.11
N ASN A 613 6.03 0.80 5.98
CA ASN A 613 5.44 1.51 7.11
C ASN A 613 4.01 1.03 7.41
N PRO A 614 3.75 0.36 8.54
CA PRO A 614 2.41 -0.12 8.93
C PRO A 614 1.57 0.98 9.59
N GLN A 615 1.34 2.06 8.89
CA GLN A 615 0.71 3.29 9.38
C GLN A 615 -0.73 3.16 9.91
N HIS A 616 -1.40 2.02 9.69
CA HIS A 616 -2.76 1.76 10.16
C HIS A 616 -2.81 0.86 11.41
N THR A 617 -1.66 0.43 11.92
CA THR A 617 -1.58 -0.33 13.19
C THR A 617 -1.14 0.60 14.30
N ASN A 618 -2.11 1.15 15.02
CA ASN A 618 -1.84 2.12 16.08
C ASN A 618 -2.89 2.03 17.17
N ARG A 619 -2.47 2.21 18.42
CA ARG A 619 -3.35 2.44 19.56
C ARG A 619 -3.11 3.83 20.16
N VAL A 620 -4.20 4.47 20.54
CA VAL A 620 -4.18 5.84 21.04
C VAL A 620 -5.14 6.05 22.19
N GLN A 621 -4.87 7.10 22.97
CA GLN A 621 -5.78 7.67 23.95
C GLN A 621 -6.28 9.02 23.44
N ILE A 622 -7.43 9.47 23.96
CA ILE A 622 -8.07 10.74 23.60
C ILE A 622 -8.69 11.42 24.83
N ALA A 623 -8.49 12.73 24.97
CA ALA A 623 -9.11 13.56 25.98
C ALA A 623 -9.40 14.97 25.44
N SER A 624 -10.17 15.79 26.20
CA SER A 624 -10.34 17.21 25.87
C SER A 624 -9.01 17.95 25.84
N ALA A 625 -8.86 18.90 24.90
CA ALA A 625 -7.68 19.72 24.77
C ALA A 625 -7.61 20.81 25.85
#